data_e78da6666c18d35a7c4dac7263696c01
#
_entry.id   e78da6666c18d35a7c4dac7263696c01
#
_cell.length_a   1.000
_cell.length_b   1.000
_cell.length_c   1.000
_cell.angle_alpha   90.00
_cell.angle_beta   90.00
_cell.angle_gamma   90.00
#
_symmetry.space_group_name_H-M   'P 1'
#
loop_
_entity.id
_entity.type
_entity.pdbx_description
1 polymer ?
#
loop_
_entity_poly.entity_id
_entity_poly.type
_entity_poly.pdbx_seq_one_letter_code
_entity_poly.pdbx_strand_id
1 'polypeptide(L)'
;MVTPFNEKGGIDLPALQRLTENLVNGACDFLVVLGTTAETPTLSEEEQRRVLDFVLEVNAKRKPVIVGLAGNNTAELCRRIASFDLSGVDAVLSACPYYNKPTQAGLIAHFEAVADASSRPVILYNVPSRTGCNLEAESTLHLANNPNIVAIKEASGNLVQIDSILLNRPSGFKVFSGDDALTLAMISSGADGVISVIGNAIPDIFGTMVHQALFGQINEARATHLSLAPIVEAIFKEGNPAGIKAMLEQLAICEDYVRLPLVSATPELKKIIYTRIAELNVTIA
;
A
#
# COMPACT_ATOMS: atom_id res chain seq x y z
N MET A 1 2.52 3.58 3.77
CA MET A 1 3.66 4.15 4.52
C MET A 1 4.24 3.07 5.42
N VAL A 2 5.57 3.07 5.70
CA VAL A 2 6.15 2.27 6.80
C VAL A 2 5.79 2.90 8.15
N THR A 3 5.89 2.13 9.24
CA THR A 3 5.95 2.67 10.61
C THR A 3 7.41 2.66 11.05
N PRO A 4 8.07 3.80 11.18
CA PRO A 4 9.43 3.87 11.70
C PRO A 4 9.51 3.44 13.16
N PHE A 5 10.50 2.62 13.49
CA PHE A 5 10.79 2.21 14.86
C PHE A 5 12.19 2.67 15.28
N ASN A 6 12.38 2.89 16.57
CA ASN A 6 13.69 3.07 17.18
C ASN A 6 14.31 1.71 17.58
N GLU A 7 15.56 1.70 18.01
CA GLU A 7 16.31 0.51 18.44
C GLU A 7 15.59 -0.33 19.53
N LYS A 8 14.76 0.31 20.35
CA LYS A 8 13.98 -0.37 21.40
C LYS A 8 12.62 -0.88 20.91
N GLY A 9 12.33 -0.77 19.61
CA GLY A 9 11.07 -1.17 19.02
C GLY A 9 9.91 -0.19 19.26
N GLY A 10 10.14 0.97 19.86
CA GLY A 10 9.14 2.03 20.00
C GLY A 10 8.95 2.78 18.68
N ILE A 11 7.77 3.41 18.49
CA ILE A 11 7.49 4.24 17.30
C ILE A 11 8.40 5.47 17.33
N ASP A 12 9.13 5.69 16.24
CA ASP A 12 9.97 6.88 16.01
C ASP A 12 9.15 7.99 15.33
N LEU A 13 8.55 8.87 16.14
CA LEU A 13 7.73 9.97 15.63
C LEU A 13 8.53 10.99 14.81
N PRO A 14 9.76 11.40 15.19
CA PRO A 14 10.58 12.25 14.34
C PRO A 14 10.84 11.67 12.95
N ALA A 15 11.12 10.37 12.84
CA ALA A 15 11.28 9.71 11.55
C ALA A 15 9.94 9.59 10.79
N LEU A 16 8.83 9.34 11.50
CA LEU A 16 7.50 9.34 10.89
C LEU A 16 7.12 10.72 10.35
N GLN A 17 7.54 11.80 11.00
CA GLN A 17 7.38 13.16 10.50
C GLN A 17 8.15 13.36 9.20
N ARG A 18 9.46 13.03 9.18
CA ARG A 18 10.28 13.15 7.96
C ARG A 18 9.66 12.34 6.79
N LEU A 19 9.24 11.11 7.05
CA LEU A 19 8.59 10.28 6.04
C LEU A 19 7.30 10.92 5.53
N THR A 20 6.44 11.41 6.43
CA THR A 20 5.17 12.04 6.04
C THR A 20 5.40 13.29 5.21
N GLU A 21 6.34 14.15 5.61
CA GLU A 21 6.71 15.35 4.85
C GLU A 21 7.29 15.00 3.47
N ASN A 22 8.17 14.00 3.39
CA ASN A 22 8.71 13.53 2.11
C ASN A 22 7.60 13.10 1.15
N LEU A 23 6.59 12.38 1.65
CA LEU A 23 5.46 11.91 0.85
C LEU A 23 4.50 13.03 0.46
N VAL A 24 4.18 13.92 1.40
CA VAL A 24 3.23 15.02 1.16
C VAL A 24 3.79 16.03 0.17
N ASN A 25 5.08 16.32 0.25
CA ASN A 25 5.76 17.24 -0.66
C ASN A 25 6.11 16.58 -2.01
N GLY A 26 6.17 15.26 -2.06
CA GLY A 26 6.45 14.50 -3.27
C GLY A 26 5.24 14.28 -4.18
N ALA A 27 5.48 13.59 -5.29
CA ALA A 27 4.49 13.36 -6.35
C ALA A 27 3.49 12.22 -6.03
N CYS A 28 3.13 11.99 -4.77
CA CYS A 28 2.06 11.07 -4.41
C CYS A 28 0.71 11.82 -4.28
N ASP A 29 -0.40 11.16 -4.67
CA ASP A 29 -1.73 11.77 -4.65
C ASP A 29 -2.47 11.54 -3.34
N PHE A 30 -2.14 10.49 -2.59
CA PHE A 30 -2.74 10.15 -1.30
C PHE A 30 -1.79 9.31 -0.44
N LEU A 31 -2.04 9.25 0.85
CA LEU A 31 -1.28 8.47 1.82
C LEU A 31 -2.06 7.22 2.23
N VAL A 32 -1.37 6.07 2.36
CA VAL A 32 -1.96 4.87 2.96
C VAL A 32 -1.24 4.56 4.26
N VAL A 33 -1.94 4.75 5.37
CA VAL A 33 -1.45 4.52 6.75
C VAL A 33 -1.95 3.17 7.23
N LEU A 34 -1.19 2.47 8.06
CA LEU A 34 -1.57 1.17 8.64
C LEU A 34 -1.87 0.07 7.59
N GLY A 35 -1.27 0.15 6.38
CA GLY A 35 -1.27 -0.96 5.43
C GLY A 35 -0.28 -2.06 5.83
N THR A 36 -0.08 -3.05 4.95
CA THR A 36 0.86 -4.17 5.17
C THR A 36 2.28 -3.68 5.48
N THR A 37 2.75 -2.69 4.74
CA THR A 37 4.09 -2.11 4.85
C THR A 37 4.32 -1.38 6.19
N ALA A 38 3.25 -1.01 6.89
CA ALA A 38 3.29 -0.39 8.21
C ALA A 38 3.49 -1.37 9.38
N GLU A 39 3.62 -2.68 9.12
CA GLU A 39 3.72 -3.71 10.16
C GLU A 39 2.54 -3.71 11.14
N THR A 40 1.34 -3.39 10.65
CA THR A 40 0.12 -3.23 11.46
C THR A 40 -0.16 -4.37 12.43
N PRO A 41 0.09 -5.67 12.08
CA PRO A 41 -0.11 -6.77 13.04
C PRO A 41 0.77 -6.71 14.28
N THR A 42 1.86 -5.94 14.27
CA THR A 42 2.79 -5.79 15.42
C THR A 42 2.52 -4.54 16.25
N LEU A 43 1.54 -3.74 15.83
CA LEU A 43 1.13 -2.52 16.53
C LEU A 43 -0.09 -2.79 17.42
N SER A 44 -0.05 -2.34 18.67
CA SER A 44 -1.26 -2.29 19.51
C SER A 44 -2.30 -1.32 18.93
N GLU A 45 -3.55 -1.41 19.35
CA GLU A 45 -4.60 -0.47 18.90
C GLU A 45 -4.25 0.97 19.26
N GLU A 46 -3.68 1.20 20.43
CA GLU A 46 -3.21 2.52 20.85
C GLU A 46 -2.09 3.05 19.96
N GLU A 47 -1.13 2.17 19.59
CA GLU A 47 -0.06 2.52 18.66
C GLU A 47 -0.59 2.83 17.26
N GLN A 48 -1.55 2.03 16.77
CA GLN A 48 -2.18 2.28 15.49
C GLN A 48 -2.91 3.63 15.47
N ARG A 49 -3.65 3.94 16.55
CA ARG A 49 -4.31 5.24 16.68
C ARG A 49 -3.28 6.36 16.71
N ARG A 50 -2.21 6.23 17.52
CA ARG A 50 -1.14 7.21 17.62
C ARG A 50 -0.45 7.48 16.29
N VAL A 51 -0.17 6.44 15.50
CA VAL A 51 0.44 6.58 14.17
C VAL A 51 -0.49 7.35 13.24
N LEU A 52 -1.77 6.98 13.20
CA LEU A 52 -2.74 7.65 12.33
C LEU A 52 -2.92 9.12 12.73
N ASP A 53 -3.13 9.42 14.01
CA ASP A 53 -3.31 10.79 14.51
C ASP A 53 -2.11 11.67 14.16
N PHE A 54 -0.90 11.15 14.38
CA PHE A 54 0.33 11.88 14.08
C PHE A 54 0.47 12.15 12.58
N VAL A 55 0.17 11.16 11.72
CA VAL A 55 0.20 11.36 10.27
C VAL A 55 -0.86 12.38 9.83
N LEU A 56 -2.07 12.34 10.39
CA LEU A 56 -3.12 13.33 10.10
C LEU A 56 -2.72 14.75 10.50
N GLU A 57 -2.08 14.89 11.67
CA GLU A 57 -1.55 16.17 12.16
C GLU A 57 -0.48 16.71 11.20
N VAL A 58 0.56 15.92 10.90
CA VAL A 58 1.65 16.33 9.99
C VAL A 58 1.14 16.58 8.58
N ASN A 59 0.25 15.73 8.07
CA ASN A 59 -0.37 15.90 6.74
C ASN A 59 -1.17 17.20 6.62
N ALA A 60 -1.78 17.66 7.69
CA ALA A 60 -2.57 18.89 7.74
C ALA A 60 -3.58 19.04 6.57
N LYS A 61 -4.21 17.93 6.17
CA LYS A 61 -5.16 17.82 5.04
C LYS A 61 -4.57 18.15 3.65
N ARG A 62 -3.26 18.12 3.49
CA ARG A 62 -2.59 18.38 2.19
C ARG A 62 -2.84 17.27 1.19
N LYS A 63 -2.97 16.03 1.64
CA LYS A 63 -3.27 14.84 0.81
C LYS A 63 -4.40 14.03 1.44
N PRO A 64 -5.25 13.35 0.65
CA PRO A 64 -6.19 12.36 1.18
C PRO A 64 -5.47 11.25 1.94
N VAL A 65 -6.12 10.71 2.99
CA VAL A 65 -5.57 9.65 3.84
C VAL A 65 -6.47 8.42 3.82
N ILE A 66 -5.89 7.28 3.50
CA ILE A 66 -6.51 5.97 3.53
C ILE A 66 -5.93 5.20 4.72
N VAL A 67 -6.77 4.53 5.51
CA VAL A 67 -6.32 3.70 6.64
C VAL A 67 -6.50 2.22 6.34
N GLY A 68 -5.49 1.40 6.63
CA GLY A 68 -5.56 -0.05 6.54
C GLY A 68 -6.24 -0.66 7.76
N LEU A 69 -7.40 -1.28 7.59
CA LEU A 69 -8.10 -2.06 8.61
C LEU A 69 -8.49 -3.41 8.00
N ALA A 70 -7.88 -4.49 8.46
CA ALA A 70 -8.11 -5.83 7.95
C ALA A 70 -8.10 -6.87 9.09
N GLY A 71 -8.71 -7.99 8.84
CA GLY A 71 -8.76 -9.10 9.79
C GLY A 71 -9.39 -10.34 9.17
N ASN A 72 -9.24 -11.49 9.82
CA ASN A 72 -9.83 -12.76 9.37
C ASN A 72 -11.02 -13.24 10.24
N ASN A 73 -11.44 -12.40 11.19
CA ASN A 73 -12.69 -12.51 11.92
C ASN A 73 -13.60 -11.34 11.51
N THR A 74 -14.58 -11.60 10.66
CA THR A 74 -15.47 -10.58 10.10
C THR A 74 -16.18 -9.76 11.19
N ALA A 75 -16.75 -10.44 12.20
CA ALA A 75 -17.48 -9.75 13.28
C ALA A 75 -16.58 -8.83 14.10
N GLU A 76 -15.36 -9.24 14.37
CA GLU A 76 -14.35 -8.41 15.07
C GLU A 76 -13.92 -7.21 14.23
N LEU A 77 -13.63 -7.45 12.95
CA LEU A 77 -13.25 -6.37 12.03
C LEU A 77 -14.36 -5.32 11.89
N CYS A 78 -15.62 -5.75 11.74
CA CYS A 78 -16.78 -4.84 11.67
C CYS A 78 -16.94 -4.01 12.96
N ARG A 79 -16.81 -4.64 14.14
CA ARG A 79 -16.85 -3.91 15.42
C ARG A 79 -15.72 -2.89 15.51
N ARG A 80 -14.50 -3.30 15.12
CA ARG A 80 -13.34 -2.42 15.11
C ARG A 80 -13.52 -1.24 14.15
N ILE A 81 -13.97 -1.47 12.91
CA ILE A 81 -14.23 -0.39 11.94
C ILE A 81 -15.29 0.58 12.46
N ALA A 82 -16.39 0.08 13.05
CA ALA A 82 -17.46 0.90 13.58
C ALA A 82 -17.02 1.75 14.80
N SER A 83 -16.08 1.27 15.61
CA SER A 83 -15.55 1.98 16.78
C SER A 83 -14.30 2.82 16.49
N PHE A 84 -13.64 2.60 15.38
CA PHE A 84 -12.42 3.32 15.04
C PHE A 84 -12.77 4.75 14.60
N ASP A 85 -12.14 5.75 15.21
CA ASP A 85 -12.35 7.13 14.80
C ASP A 85 -11.74 7.37 13.41
N LEU A 86 -12.60 7.50 12.40
CA LEU A 86 -12.25 7.77 11.01
C LEU A 86 -12.30 9.27 10.65
N SER A 87 -12.25 10.17 11.64
CA SER A 87 -12.16 11.62 11.39
C SER A 87 -10.84 11.93 10.66
N GLY A 88 -10.94 12.65 9.55
CA GLY A 88 -9.76 12.96 8.70
C GLY A 88 -9.29 11.82 7.79
N VAL A 89 -9.99 10.68 7.79
CA VAL A 89 -9.73 9.54 6.89
C VAL A 89 -10.73 9.60 5.73
N ASP A 90 -10.25 9.36 4.51
CA ASP A 90 -11.06 9.41 3.29
C ASP A 90 -11.58 8.04 2.86
N ALA A 91 -10.82 6.96 3.11
CA ALA A 91 -11.25 5.60 2.81
C ALA A 91 -10.57 4.56 3.72
N VAL A 92 -11.16 3.36 3.77
CA VAL A 92 -10.62 2.18 4.46
C VAL A 92 -10.09 1.19 3.44
N LEU A 93 -8.82 0.76 3.56
CA LEU A 93 -8.23 -0.32 2.78
C LEU A 93 -8.34 -1.62 3.57
N SER A 94 -9.05 -2.62 3.05
CA SER A 94 -9.26 -3.90 3.73
C SER A 94 -8.79 -5.07 2.89
N ALA A 95 -7.82 -5.84 3.42
CA ALA A 95 -7.31 -7.04 2.76
C ALA A 95 -8.26 -8.22 2.95
N CYS A 96 -8.24 -9.16 1.98
CA CYS A 96 -8.96 -10.42 2.10
C CYS A 96 -8.62 -11.13 3.42
N PRO A 97 -9.59 -11.83 4.04
CA PRO A 97 -9.33 -12.69 5.20
C PRO A 97 -8.23 -13.71 4.88
N TYR A 98 -7.25 -13.77 5.75
CA TYR A 98 -6.07 -14.62 5.59
C TYR A 98 -6.16 -15.88 6.45
N TYR A 99 -5.33 -16.87 6.16
CA TYR A 99 -5.11 -18.11 6.91
C TYR A 99 -6.21 -19.15 6.71
N ASN A 100 -7.47 -18.89 7.04
CA ASN A 100 -8.58 -19.83 6.94
C ASN A 100 -9.20 -19.97 5.54
N LYS A 101 -8.75 -19.22 4.54
CA LYS A 101 -9.05 -19.34 3.11
C LYS A 101 -10.55 -19.46 2.80
N PRO A 102 -11.34 -18.40 2.99
CA PRO A 102 -12.77 -18.43 2.67
C PRO A 102 -13.02 -18.70 1.17
N THR A 103 -14.20 -19.25 0.86
CA THR A 103 -14.69 -19.38 -0.52
C THR A 103 -15.05 -18.01 -1.10
N GLN A 104 -15.31 -17.90 -2.40
CA GLN A 104 -15.76 -16.67 -3.03
C GLN A 104 -17.02 -16.09 -2.38
N ALA A 105 -18.01 -16.95 -2.09
CA ALA A 105 -19.21 -16.53 -1.34
C ALA A 105 -18.89 -16.00 0.06
N GLY A 106 -17.90 -16.58 0.75
CA GLY A 106 -17.43 -16.09 2.03
C GLY A 106 -16.69 -14.76 1.93
N LEU A 107 -15.91 -14.54 0.87
CA LEU A 107 -15.24 -13.27 0.59
C LEU A 107 -16.25 -12.16 0.28
N ILE A 108 -17.27 -12.45 -0.53
CA ILE A 108 -18.36 -11.52 -0.82
C ILE A 108 -19.07 -11.10 0.46
N ALA A 109 -19.58 -12.06 1.24
CA ALA A 109 -20.28 -11.78 2.49
C ALA A 109 -19.41 -11.01 3.51
N HIS A 110 -18.10 -11.31 3.55
CA HIS A 110 -17.15 -10.57 4.39
C HIS A 110 -17.06 -9.10 4.01
N PHE A 111 -16.84 -8.80 2.72
CA PHE A 111 -16.66 -7.43 2.29
C PHE A 111 -17.96 -6.61 2.26
N GLU A 112 -19.12 -7.25 2.03
CA GLU A 112 -20.42 -6.61 2.22
C GLU A 112 -20.60 -6.17 3.68
N ALA A 113 -20.34 -7.06 4.65
CA ALA A 113 -20.39 -6.73 6.06
C ALA A 113 -19.39 -5.63 6.46
N VAL A 114 -18.17 -5.64 5.89
CA VAL A 114 -17.17 -4.58 6.10
C VAL A 114 -17.64 -3.24 5.54
N ALA A 115 -18.25 -3.25 4.35
CA ALA A 115 -18.78 -2.04 3.73
C ALA A 115 -19.95 -1.46 4.53
N ASP A 116 -20.83 -2.31 5.06
CA ASP A 116 -21.96 -1.89 5.90
C ASP A 116 -21.50 -1.31 7.25
N ALA A 117 -20.42 -1.82 7.81
CA ALA A 117 -19.87 -1.34 9.08
C ALA A 117 -19.05 -0.04 8.95
N SER A 118 -18.64 0.33 7.74
CA SER A 118 -17.73 1.46 7.51
C SER A 118 -18.48 2.74 7.20
N SER A 119 -18.20 3.80 7.95
CA SER A 119 -18.66 5.17 7.65
C SER A 119 -17.88 5.86 6.52
N ARG A 120 -16.84 5.19 6.00
CA ARG A 120 -16.01 5.66 4.90
C ARG A 120 -16.00 4.65 3.76
N PRO A 121 -15.79 5.10 2.51
CA PRO A 121 -15.63 4.18 1.38
C PRO A 121 -14.58 3.11 1.63
N VAL A 122 -14.84 1.90 1.14
CA VAL A 122 -13.95 0.74 1.28
C VAL A 122 -13.21 0.48 -0.02
N ILE A 123 -11.91 0.25 0.10
CA ILE A 123 -11.03 -0.23 -0.97
C ILE A 123 -10.71 -1.70 -0.66
N LEU A 124 -11.11 -2.60 -1.54
CA LEU A 124 -10.76 -4.01 -1.46
C LEU A 124 -9.24 -4.17 -1.64
N TYR A 125 -8.64 -5.15 -0.96
CA TYR A 125 -7.23 -5.48 -1.20
C TYR A 125 -7.05 -6.97 -1.44
N ASN A 126 -6.78 -7.34 -2.69
CA ASN A 126 -6.49 -8.70 -3.11
C ASN A 126 -4.98 -8.93 -3.18
N VAL A 127 -4.46 -9.82 -2.32
CA VAL A 127 -3.02 -10.15 -2.23
C VAL A 127 -2.82 -11.63 -1.88
N PRO A 128 -3.08 -12.54 -2.84
CA PRO A 128 -3.08 -13.99 -2.59
C PRO A 128 -1.76 -14.53 -2.02
N SER A 129 -0.63 -13.93 -2.40
CA SER A 129 0.70 -14.30 -1.88
C SER A 129 0.85 -14.14 -0.36
N ARG A 130 0.01 -13.29 0.25
CA ARG A 130 0.01 -13.05 1.71
C ARG A 130 -1.19 -13.67 2.41
N THR A 131 -2.37 -13.62 1.79
CA THR A 131 -3.62 -14.10 2.42
C THR A 131 -3.85 -15.59 2.22
N GLY A 132 -3.29 -16.17 1.16
CA GLY A 132 -3.53 -17.55 0.76
C GLY A 132 -4.89 -17.77 0.08
N CYS A 133 -5.67 -16.70 -0.19
CA CYS A 133 -6.90 -16.74 -0.97
C CYS A 133 -6.89 -15.62 -2.02
N ASN A 134 -7.55 -15.86 -3.14
CA ASN A 134 -7.70 -14.91 -4.23
C ASN A 134 -9.15 -14.42 -4.31
N LEU A 135 -9.36 -13.12 -4.37
CA LEU A 135 -10.64 -12.54 -4.72
C LEU A 135 -10.74 -12.50 -6.25
N GLU A 136 -11.54 -13.38 -6.81
CA GLU A 136 -11.68 -13.56 -8.27
C GLU A 136 -12.39 -12.36 -8.93
N ALA A 137 -12.23 -12.24 -10.25
CA ALA A 137 -12.80 -11.11 -11.00
C ALA A 137 -14.33 -11.01 -10.83
N GLU A 138 -15.05 -12.12 -10.90
CA GLU A 138 -16.51 -12.13 -10.74
C GLU A 138 -16.93 -11.63 -9.35
N SER A 139 -16.25 -12.08 -8.30
CA SER A 139 -16.51 -11.65 -6.92
C SER A 139 -16.17 -10.16 -6.72
N THR A 140 -15.08 -9.70 -7.33
CA THR A 140 -14.70 -8.28 -7.33
C THR A 140 -15.77 -7.43 -8.02
N LEU A 141 -16.24 -7.85 -9.19
CA LEU A 141 -17.28 -7.14 -9.95
C LEU A 141 -18.64 -7.16 -9.24
N HIS A 142 -18.99 -8.26 -8.55
CA HIS A 142 -20.16 -8.30 -7.69
C HIS A 142 -20.07 -7.23 -6.60
N LEU A 143 -18.96 -7.19 -5.87
CA LEU A 143 -18.70 -6.23 -4.79
C LEU A 143 -18.63 -4.79 -5.29
N ALA A 144 -18.14 -4.56 -6.50
CA ALA A 144 -18.07 -3.24 -7.12
C ALA A 144 -19.44 -2.57 -7.35
N ASN A 145 -20.56 -3.32 -7.27
CA ASN A 145 -21.91 -2.77 -7.30
C ASN A 145 -22.38 -2.22 -5.94
N ASN A 146 -21.65 -2.49 -4.86
CA ASN A 146 -21.93 -1.89 -3.56
C ASN A 146 -21.44 -0.43 -3.55
N PRO A 147 -22.31 0.57 -3.30
CA PRO A 147 -21.95 1.99 -3.39
C PRO A 147 -20.86 2.42 -2.40
N ASN A 148 -20.64 1.66 -1.31
CA ASN A 148 -19.58 1.93 -0.34
C ASN A 148 -18.27 1.19 -0.66
N ILE A 149 -18.21 0.37 -1.72
CA ILE A 149 -16.99 -0.27 -2.22
C ILE A 149 -16.55 0.44 -3.49
N VAL A 150 -15.53 1.28 -3.39
CA VAL A 150 -15.18 2.24 -4.46
C VAL A 150 -13.98 1.84 -5.30
N ALA A 151 -13.18 0.89 -4.83
CA ALA A 151 -11.95 0.50 -5.51
C ALA A 151 -11.46 -0.89 -5.09
N ILE A 152 -10.49 -1.38 -5.87
CA ILE A 152 -9.65 -2.52 -5.48
C ILE A 152 -8.17 -2.16 -5.64
N LYS A 153 -7.35 -2.53 -4.64
CA LYS A 153 -5.91 -2.70 -4.76
C LYS A 153 -5.64 -4.14 -5.18
N GLU A 154 -5.19 -4.33 -6.41
CA GLU A 154 -4.99 -5.66 -7.00
C GLU A 154 -3.50 -6.02 -7.00
N ALA A 155 -3.14 -7.06 -6.28
CA ALA A 155 -1.79 -7.57 -6.11
C ALA A 155 -1.71 -9.10 -6.29
N SER A 156 -2.59 -9.67 -7.15
CA SER A 156 -2.53 -11.10 -7.49
C SER A 156 -1.37 -11.44 -8.42
N GLY A 157 -0.88 -10.46 -9.19
CA GLY A 157 0.07 -10.68 -10.27
C GLY A 157 -0.57 -11.31 -11.53
N ASN A 158 -1.88 -11.54 -11.54
CA ASN A 158 -2.61 -12.14 -12.66
C ASN A 158 -3.21 -11.08 -13.56
N LEU A 159 -2.47 -10.68 -14.60
CA LEU A 159 -2.93 -9.65 -15.56
C LEU A 159 -4.21 -10.04 -16.26
N VAL A 160 -4.46 -11.32 -16.54
CA VAL A 160 -5.71 -11.78 -17.16
C VAL A 160 -6.92 -11.52 -16.26
N GLN A 161 -6.79 -11.76 -14.96
CA GLN A 161 -7.82 -11.42 -13.97
C GLN A 161 -8.02 -9.90 -13.89
N ILE A 162 -6.93 -9.14 -13.88
CA ILE A 162 -6.95 -7.68 -13.82
C ILE A 162 -7.64 -7.10 -15.04
N ASP A 163 -7.31 -7.56 -16.25
CA ASP A 163 -7.96 -7.14 -17.49
C ASP A 163 -9.46 -7.46 -17.49
N SER A 164 -9.86 -8.62 -16.95
CA SER A 164 -11.29 -8.97 -16.78
C SER A 164 -12.03 -7.99 -15.87
N ILE A 165 -11.39 -7.56 -14.76
CA ILE A 165 -11.95 -6.54 -13.85
C ILE A 165 -12.05 -5.18 -14.57
N LEU A 166 -10.98 -4.74 -15.23
CA LEU A 166 -10.92 -3.46 -15.94
C LEU A 166 -11.98 -3.35 -17.04
N LEU A 167 -12.18 -4.43 -17.79
CA LEU A 167 -13.15 -4.48 -18.88
C LEU A 167 -14.59 -4.36 -18.38
N ASN A 168 -14.92 -4.96 -17.24
CA ASN A 168 -16.31 -5.15 -16.78
C ASN A 168 -16.68 -4.31 -15.56
N ARG A 169 -15.74 -3.53 -14.98
CA ARG A 169 -15.99 -2.71 -13.79
C ARG A 169 -17.08 -1.67 -14.04
N PRO A 170 -17.95 -1.39 -13.06
CA PRO A 170 -18.91 -0.29 -13.19
C PRO A 170 -18.19 1.06 -13.24
N SER A 171 -18.87 2.04 -13.84
CA SER A 171 -18.36 3.41 -13.91
C SER A 171 -18.07 3.95 -12.49
N GLY A 172 -16.89 4.52 -12.31
CA GLY A 172 -16.46 5.09 -11.02
C GLY A 172 -15.69 4.12 -10.13
N PHE A 173 -15.79 2.80 -10.32
CA PHE A 173 -14.98 1.85 -9.56
C PHE A 173 -13.52 1.89 -10.02
N LYS A 174 -12.59 2.07 -9.07
CA LYS A 174 -11.16 2.25 -9.35
C LYS A 174 -10.37 0.96 -9.16
N VAL A 175 -9.36 0.76 -9.99
CA VAL A 175 -8.43 -0.38 -9.91
C VAL A 175 -7.01 0.16 -9.74
N PHE A 176 -6.40 -0.10 -8.59
CA PHE A 176 -5.03 0.29 -8.30
C PHE A 176 -4.10 -0.94 -8.32
N SER A 177 -2.95 -0.78 -8.93
CA SER A 177 -1.88 -1.77 -8.76
C SER A 177 -1.47 -1.87 -7.28
N GLY A 178 -1.26 -3.08 -6.80
CA GLY A 178 -0.63 -3.36 -5.51
C GLY A 178 0.81 -3.85 -5.64
N ASP A 179 1.35 -3.82 -6.88
CA ASP A 179 2.66 -4.35 -7.25
C ASP A 179 3.44 -3.30 -8.05
N ASP A 180 4.55 -2.81 -7.49
CA ASP A 180 5.37 -1.77 -8.12
C ASP A 180 5.94 -2.22 -9.47
N ALA A 181 6.29 -3.52 -9.60
CA ALA A 181 6.85 -4.08 -10.84
C ALA A 181 5.81 -4.19 -11.97
N LEU A 182 4.52 -4.34 -11.65
CA LEU A 182 3.44 -4.49 -12.63
C LEU A 182 2.70 -3.18 -12.90
N THR A 183 3.03 -2.10 -12.20
CA THR A 183 2.27 -0.84 -12.24
C THR A 183 2.11 -0.29 -13.65
N LEU A 184 3.20 -0.20 -14.42
CA LEU A 184 3.14 0.32 -15.79
C LEU A 184 2.26 -0.55 -16.70
N ALA A 185 2.37 -1.87 -16.62
CA ALA A 185 1.55 -2.79 -17.40
C ALA A 185 0.07 -2.64 -17.05
N MET A 186 -0.27 -2.56 -15.76
CA MET A 186 -1.65 -2.39 -15.30
C MET A 186 -2.23 -1.04 -15.73
N ILE A 187 -1.48 0.06 -15.64
CA ILE A 187 -1.93 1.38 -16.13
C ILE A 187 -2.11 1.36 -17.64
N SER A 188 -1.24 0.69 -18.39
CA SER A 188 -1.38 0.53 -19.84
C SER A 188 -2.64 -0.26 -20.24
N SER A 189 -3.12 -1.18 -19.37
CA SER A 189 -4.41 -1.87 -19.53
C SER A 189 -5.61 -1.03 -19.03
N GLY A 190 -5.39 0.12 -18.38
CA GLY A 190 -6.46 1.01 -17.92
C GLY A 190 -6.65 1.08 -16.39
N ALA A 191 -5.70 0.62 -15.60
CA ALA A 191 -5.72 0.84 -14.15
C ALA A 191 -5.55 2.33 -13.80
N ASP A 192 -6.08 2.73 -12.64
CA ASP A 192 -6.18 4.13 -12.21
C ASP A 192 -4.95 4.62 -11.42
N GLY A 193 -3.95 3.79 -11.22
CA GLY A 193 -2.73 4.12 -10.49
C GLY A 193 -2.20 2.97 -9.65
N VAL A 194 -1.54 3.28 -8.53
CA VAL A 194 -0.87 2.31 -7.68
C VAL A 194 -0.93 2.68 -6.20
N ILE A 195 -0.96 1.68 -5.34
CA ILE A 195 -0.66 1.81 -3.90
C ILE A 195 0.70 1.15 -3.67
N SER A 196 1.74 1.95 -3.75
CA SER A 196 3.14 1.57 -3.92
C SER A 196 3.86 1.25 -2.60
N VAL A 197 4.93 0.46 -2.68
CA VAL A 197 5.94 0.29 -1.63
C VAL A 197 7.14 1.21 -1.88
N ILE A 198 7.71 1.21 -3.10
CA ILE A 198 8.89 2.03 -3.41
C ILE A 198 8.62 3.53 -3.31
N GLY A 199 7.36 3.94 -3.51
CA GLY A 199 6.92 5.32 -3.30
C GLY A 199 7.16 5.87 -1.89
N ASN A 200 7.41 5.03 -0.86
CA ASN A 200 7.84 5.49 0.46
C ASN A 200 9.20 6.22 0.41
N ALA A 201 10.10 5.79 -0.46
CA ALA A 201 11.48 6.27 -0.52
C ALA A 201 11.70 7.31 -1.62
N ILE A 202 11.13 7.10 -2.80
CA ILE A 202 11.32 7.94 -3.98
C ILE A 202 9.99 8.38 -4.60
N PRO A 203 9.14 9.11 -3.83
CA PRO A 203 7.80 9.49 -4.29
C PRO A 203 7.81 10.27 -5.61
N ASP A 204 8.80 11.14 -5.83
CA ASP A 204 8.87 11.98 -7.02
C ASP A 204 9.17 11.18 -8.28
N ILE A 205 10.18 10.31 -8.23
CA ILE A 205 10.59 9.54 -9.41
C ILE A 205 9.48 8.55 -9.78
N PHE A 206 9.00 7.78 -8.78
CA PHE A 206 7.97 6.77 -9.03
C PHE A 206 6.62 7.40 -9.36
N GLY A 207 6.22 8.46 -8.64
CA GLY A 207 4.98 9.19 -8.89
C GLY A 207 4.96 9.85 -10.25
N THR A 208 6.07 10.47 -10.68
CA THR A 208 6.20 11.03 -12.03
C THR A 208 6.01 9.96 -13.10
N MET A 209 6.63 8.79 -12.95
CA MET A 209 6.45 7.65 -13.86
C MET A 209 4.98 7.22 -13.95
N VAL A 210 4.29 7.15 -12.80
CA VAL A 210 2.87 6.80 -12.73
C VAL A 210 2.02 7.85 -13.44
N HIS A 211 2.23 9.14 -13.18
CA HIS A 211 1.50 10.23 -13.82
C HIS A 211 1.76 10.26 -15.33
N GLN A 212 3.00 10.09 -15.79
CA GLN A 212 3.32 9.97 -17.21
C GLN A 212 2.53 8.84 -17.87
N ALA A 213 2.47 7.66 -17.24
CA ALA A 213 1.71 6.53 -17.75
C ALA A 213 0.20 6.84 -17.84
N LEU A 214 -0.38 7.45 -16.80
CA LEU A 214 -1.79 7.85 -16.75
C LEU A 214 -2.15 8.90 -17.82
N PHE A 215 -1.20 9.78 -18.16
CA PHE A 215 -1.37 10.78 -19.22
C PHE A 215 -1.01 10.27 -20.64
N GLY A 216 -0.77 8.95 -20.81
CA GLY A 216 -0.47 8.34 -22.09
C GLY A 216 0.99 8.52 -22.57
N GLN A 217 1.87 9.08 -21.75
CA GLN A 217 3.31 9.23 -22.02
C GLN A 217 4.05 7.92 -21.73
N ILE A 218 3.64 6.84 -22.42
CA ILE A 218 4.08 5.47 -22.11
C ILE A 218 5.59 5.28 -22.37
N ASN A 219 6.18 5.97 -23.36
CA ASN A 219 7.60 5.83 -23.66
C ASN A 219 8.49 6.39 -22.53
N GLU A 220 8.12 7.55 -22.00
CA GLU A 220 8.79 8.21 -20.89
C GLU A 220 8.64 7.39 -19.61
N ALA A 221 7.40 6.99 -19.30
CA ALA A 221 7.11 6.13 -18.16
C ALA A 221 7.89 4.81 -18.22
N ARG A 222 8.00 4.20 -19.42
CA ARG A 222 8.74 2.93 -19.61
C ARG A 222 10.23 3.09 -19.34
N ALA A 223 10.85 4.19 -19.76
CA ALA A 223 12.26 4.44 -19.49
C ALA A 223 12.53 4.47 -17.97
N THR A 224 11.72 5.21 -17.22
CA THR A 224 11.81 5.28 -15.76
C THR A 224 11.48 3.94 -15.10
N HIS A 225 10.41 3.26 -15.53
CA HIS A 225 10.03 1.93 -15.02
C HIS A 225 11.18 0.93 -15.14
N LEU A 226 11.83 0.84 -16.30
CA LEU A 226 12.95 -0.06 -16.52
C LEU A 226 14.19 0.32 -15.70
N SER A 227 14.45 1.61 -15.48
CA SER A 227 15.54 2.05 -14.60
C SER A 227 15.29 1.70 -13.14
N LEU A 228 14.04 1.66 -12.71
CA LEU A 228 13.65 1.30 -11.34
C LEU A 228 13.52 -0.22 -11.11
N ALA A 229 13.41 -1.04 -12.16
CA ALA A 229 13.19 -2.49 -12.02
C ALA A 229 14.21 -3.18 -11.09
N PRO A 230 15.53 -2.89 -11.17
CA PRO A 230 16.51 -3.55 -10.29
C PRO A 230 16.36 -3.20 -8.81
N ILE A 231 15.98 -1.96 -8.46
CA ILE A 231 15.77 -1.57 -7.06
C ILE A 231 14.42 -2.09 -6.54
N VAL A 232 13.38 -2.10 -7.38
CA VAL A 232 12.09 -2.71 -7.04
C VAL A 232 12.27 -4.19 -6.73
N GLU A 233 12.99 -4.95 -7.54
CA GLU A 233 13.31 -6.35 -7.25
C GLU A 233 14.06 -6.50 -5.92
N ALA A 234 15.08 -5.66 -5.68
CA ALA A 234 15.90 -5.73 -4.48
C ALA A 234 15.09 -5.51 -3.19
N ILE A 235 14.21 -4.50 -3.14
CA ILE A 235 13.45 -4.19 -1.92
C ILE A 235 12.42 -5.25 -1.53
N PHE A 236 12.06 -6.17 -2.44
CA PHE A 236 11.17 -7.29 -2.15
C PHE A 236 11.88 -8.62 -1.90
N LYS A 237 13.20 -8.71 -2.14
CA LYS A 237 13.97 -9.96 -2.12
C LYS A 237 13.92 -10.71 -0.78
N GLU A 238 13.99 -9.98 0.34
CA GLU A 238 13.88 -10.55 1.70
C GLU A 238 12.54 -10.15 2.37
N GLY A 239 11.60 -9.68 1.58
CA GLY A 239 10.27 -9.30 2.03
C GLY A 239 10.10 -7.80 2.30
N ASN A 240 8.83 -7.42 2.40
CA ASN A 240 8.39 -6.06 2.69
C ASN A 240 7.80 -6.05 4.12
N PRO A 241 8.27 -5.14 5.02
CA PRO A 241 8.96 -3.87 4.75
C PRO A 241 10.50 -3.88 4.93
N ALA A 242 11.17 -4.99 5.21
CA ALA A 242 12.61 -4.99 5.50
C ALA A 242 13.45 -4.28 4.41
N GLY A 243 13.22 -4.61 3.14
CA GLY A 243 13.95 -3.99 2.04
C GLY A 243 13.66 -2.50 1.87
N ILE A 244 12.39 -2.07 1.95
CA ILE A 244 12.07 -0.64 1.82
C ILE A 244 12.58 0.17 3.01
N LYS A 245 12.62 -0.39 4.23
CA LYS A 245 13.23 0.29 5.39
C LYS A 245 14.74 0.44 5.23
N ALA A 246 15.44 -0.56 4.69
CA ALA A 246 16.86 -0.43 4.33
C ALA A 246 17.09 0.69 3.29
N MET A 247 16.18 0.85 2.33
CA MET A 247 16.24 1.96 1.38
C MET A 247 16.02 3.31 2.07
N LEU A 248 15.07 3.41 2.98
CA LEU A 248 14.78 4.61 3.76
C LEU A 248 15.91 4.98 4.72
N GLU A 249 16.62 4.00 5.28
CA GLU A 249 17.83 4.19 6.10
C GLU A 249 18.93 4.88 5.27
N GLN A 250 19.21 4.37 4.07
CA GLN A 250 20.19 4.96 3.17
C GLN A 250 19.85 6.40 2.75
N LEU A 251 18.56 6.73 2.71
CA LEU A 251 18.05 8.07 2.42
C LEU A 251 17.90 8.94 3.67
N ALA A 252 18.38 8.49 4.83
CA ALA A 252 18.31 9.19 6.11
C ALA A 252 16.87 9.61 6.55
N ILE A 253 15.86 8.88 6.07
CA ILE A 253 14.45 9.13 6.41
C ILE A 253 14.09 8.45 7.73
N CYS A 254 14.42 7.15 7.88
CA CYS A 254 14.25 6.40 9.13
C CYS A 254 15.29 5.28 9.23
N GLU A 255 15.48 4.73 10.41
CA GLU A 255 16.26 3.52 10.62
C GLU A 255 15.52 2.30 10.06
N ASP A 256 16.25 1.18 9.80
CA ASP A 256 15.68 -0.03 9.20
C ASP A 256 15.05 -1.00 10.21
N TYR A 257 14.86 -0.60 11.46
CA TYR A 257 14.29 -1.44 12.50
C TYR A 257 12.89 -1.92 12.14
N VAL A 258 12.67 -3.22 12.30
CA VAL A 258 11.37 -3.90 12.17
C VAL A 258 11.05 -4.65 13.46
N ARG A 259 9.78 -4.99 13.68
CA ARG A 259 9.36 -5.80 14.83
C ARG A 259 9.24 -7.28 14.45
N LEU A 260 9.58 -8.17 15.36
CA LEU A 260 9.31 -9.60 15.19
C LEU A 260 7.83 -9.85 14.82
N PRO A 261 7.55 -10.81 13.94
CA PRO A 261 8.43 -11.87 13.42
C PRO A 261 9.37 -11.44 12.28
N LEU A 262 9.33 -10.18 11.85
CA LEU A 262 10.22 -9.67 10.82
C LEU A 262 11.60 -9.36 11.41
N VAL A 263 12.60 -9.38 10.55
CA VAL A 263 13.98 -8.97 10.85
C VAL A 263 14.46 -7.97 9.80
N SER A 264 15.41 -7.11 10.16
CA SER A 264 16.03 -6.17 9.23
C SER A 264 16.68 -6.89 8.05
N ALA A 265 16.79 -6.20 6.92
CA ALA A 265 17.47 -6.72 5.73
C ALA A 265 18.92 -7.13 6.04
N THR A 266 19.38 -8.21 5.40
CA THR A 266 20.77 -8.67 5.56
C THR A 266 21.76 -7.61 5.08
N PRO A 267 23.01 -7.60 5.60
CA PRO A 267 24.05 -6.69 5.11
C PRO A 267 24.30 -6.82 3.60
N GLU A 268 24.17 -8.04 3.06
CA GLU A 268 24.29 -8.32 1.64
C GLU A 268 23.20 -7.64 0.83
N LEU A 269 21.95 -7.71 1.29
CA LEU A 269 20.82 -7.04 0.64
C LEU A 269 20.93 -5.52 0.77
N LYS A 270 21.30 -5.00 1.93
CA LYS A 270 21.55 -3.56 2.13
C LYS A 270 22.57 -3.04 1.13
N LYS A 271 23.70 -3.75 0.94
CA LYS A 271 24.74 -3.38 -0.04
C LYS A 271 24.18 -3.31 -1.46
N ILE A 272 23.34 -4.25 -1.87
CA ILE A 272 22.67 -4.25 -3.18
C ILE A 272 21.79 -3.01 -3.30
N ILE A 273 20.90 -2.77 -2.33
CA ILE A 273 19.98 -1.63 -2.31
C ILE A 273 20.75 -0.31 -2.41
N TYR A 274 21.80 -0.12 -1.61
CA TYR A 274 22.60 1.10 -1.60
C TYR A 274 23.31 1.34 -2.94
N THR A 275 23.82 0.28 -3.57
CA THR A 275 24.38 0.39 -4.91
C THR A 275 23.33 0.83 -5.94
N ARG A 276 22.11 0.27 -5.88
CA ARG A 276 21.04 0.64 -6.80
C ARG A 276 20.54 2.08 -6.60
N ILE A 277 20.49 2.56 -5.36
CA ILE A 277 20.17 3.97 -5.07
C ILE A 277 21.20 4.90 -5.71
N ALA A 278 22.50 4.59 -5.56
CA ALA A 278 23.56 5.40 -6.15
C ALA A 278 23.47 5.46 -7.69
N GLU A 279 23.07 4.35 -8.35
CA GLU A 279 22.85 4.29 -9.81
C GLU A 279 21.70 5.18 -10.27
N LEU A 280 20.68 5.42 -9.43
CA LEU A 280 19.53 6.25 -9.74
C LEU A 280 19.81 7.76 -9.63
N ASN A 281 20.99 8.18 -9.16
CA ASN A 281 21.34 9.58 -8.90
C ASN A 281 20.29 10.31 -8.04
N VAL A 282 19.68 9.62 -7.08
CA VAL A 282 18.70 10.22 -6.16
C VAL A 282 19.42 11.21 -5.27
N THR A 283 19.12 12.49 -5.43
CA THR A 283 19.60 13.53 -4.52
C THR A 283 18.68 13.51 -3.29
N ILE A 284 19.25 13.32 -2.12
CA ILE A 284 18.55 13.49 -0.84
C ILE A 284 18.31 15.00 -0.68
N ALA A 285 17.06 15.42 -0.66
CA ALA A 285 16.68 16.82 -0.43
C ALA A 285 16.80 17.19 1.05
#